data_c58366ed9264f8ec888629e82490bb8c
#
_entry.id   c58366ed9264f8ec888629e82490bb8c
#
_cell.length_a   1.000
_cell.length_b   1.000
_cell.length_c   1.000
_cell.angle_alpha   90.00
_cell.angle_beta   90.00
_cell.angle_gamma   90.00
#
_symmetry.space_group_name_H-M   'P 1'
#
loop_
_entity.id
_entity.type
_entity.pdbx_description
1 polymer ?
#
loop_
_entity_poly.entity_id
_entity_poly.type
_entity_poly.pdbx_seq_one_letter_code
_entity_poly.pdbx_strand_id
1 'polypeptide(L)'
;MDDLKTSEAWRIFRIQAELIDGIETLNDLGPAVSIFGGARFGEESPYYAAARETAALFCRQNLAVITGGGPGIMEAASRGCFEAGGTSVGLNINLPREQHPNHYQNRSLTFRYFFIRKVMFVKYAKAFVIMPGGYGTLDEFTEAINLISTERIPKFPVILVGSEYWKGMSKWQGCWHRLPQ
;
A
#
# COMPACT_ATOMS: atom_id res chain seq x y z
N MET A 1 24.85 10.72 27.22
CA MET A 1 24.37 10.99 25.85
C MET A 1 23.46 9.90 25.26
N ASP A 2 23.53 8.67 25.80
CA ASP A 2 22.67 7.55 25.33
C ASP A 2 21.22 7.64 25.82
N ASP A 3 20.95 8.25 26.96
CA ASP A 3 19.59 8.39 27.51
C ASP A 3 18.64 9.23 26.64
N LEU A 4 19.14 10.20 25.89
CA LEU A 4 18.33 11.03 25.00
C LEU A 4 17.85 10.25 23.76
N LYS A 5 18.63 9.27 23.27
CA LYS A 5 18.27 8.46 22.09
C LYS A 5 17.17 7.44 22.36
N THR A 6 16.95 7.09 23.63
CA THR A 6 15.95 6.11 24.10
C THR A 6 14.75 6.77 24.74
N SER A 7 14.76 8.10 24.97
CA SER A 7 13.64 8.80 25.62
C SER A 7 12.39 8.81 24.73
N GLU A 8 11.20 8.76 25.36
CA GLU A 8 9.90 8.86 24.67
C GLU A 8 9.76 10.18 23.89
N ALA A 9 10.31 11.28 24.42
CA ALA A 9 10.34 12.56 23.70
C ALA A 9 11.10 12.46 22.37
N TRP A 10 12.25 11.78 22.36
CA TRP A 10 13.03 11.56 21.14
C TRP A 10 12.31 10.66 20.12
N ARG A 11 11.52 9.70 20.63
CA ARG A 11 10.66 8.87 19.80
C ARG A 11 9.57 9.70 19.10
N ILE A 12 8.95 10.64 19.81
CA ILE A 12 7.94 11.54 19.25
C ILE A 12 8.53 12.39 18.12
N PHE A 13 9.72 12.97 18.32
CA PHE A 13 10.40 13.73 17.26
C PHE A 13 10.65 12.88 15.99
N ARG A 14 11.05 11.63 16.16
CA ARG A 14 11.23 10.72 15.00
C ARG A 14 9.92 10.42 14.27
N ILE A 15 8.82 10.23 15.02
CA ILE A 15 7.49 10.04 14.43
C ILE A 15 7.09 11.28 13.62
N GLN A 16 7.26 12.46 14.17
CA GLN A 16 6.98 13.70 13.48
C GLN A 16 7.86 13.88 12.23
N ALA A 17 9.14 13.58 12.32
CA ALA A 17 10.06 13.68 11.19
C ALA A 17 9.65 12.75 10.04
N GLU A 18 9.32 11.48 10.31
CA GLU A 18 8.85 10.56 9.26
C GLU A 18 7.52 10.99 8.65
N LEU A 19 6.61 11.57 9.45
CA LEU A 19 5.34 12.09 8.95
C LEU A 19 5.56 13.29 8.02
N ILE A 20 6.41 14.22 8.40
CA ILE A 20 6.75 15.40 7.60
C ILE A 20 7.45 14.95 6.30
N ASP A 21 8.45 14.09 6.38
CA ASP A 21 9.19 13.58 5.22
C ASP A 21 8.24 12.90 4.22
N GLY A 22 7.32 12.06 4.70
CA GLY A 22 6.31 11.43 3.86
C GLY A 22 5.39 12.44 3.17
N ILE A 23 4.94 13.47 3.88
CA ILE A 23 4.07 14.51 3.33
C ILE A 23 4.82 15.36 2.29
N GLU A 24 6.02 15.82 2.61
CA GLU A 24 6.83 16.64 1.70
C GLU A 24 7.21 15.90 0.42
N THR A 25 7.63 14.63 0.56
CA THR A 25 8.04 13.81 -0.60
C THR A 25 6.88 13.48 -1.54
N LEU A 26 5.66 13.40 -1.03
CA LEU A 26 4.48 13.02 -1.81
C LEU A 26 3.55 14.21 -2.13
N ASN A 27 3.90 15.42 -1.75
CA ASN A 27 3.06 16.61 -1.87
C ASN A 27 2.60 16.89 -3.32
N ASP A 28 3.47 16.65 -4.28
CA ASP A 28 3.23 16.87 -5.72
C ASP A 28 2.86 15.60 -6.51
N LEU A 29 2.53 14.51 -5.82
CA LEU A 29 2.29 13.21 -6.46
C LEU A 29 1.10 13.20 -7.44
N GLY A 30 0.10 14.04 -7.20
CA GLY A 30 -1.14 14.01 -7.97
C GLY A 30 -2.03 12.81 -7.60
N PRO A 31 -2.99 12.44 -8.46
CA PRO A 31 -3.87 11.30 -8.20
C PRO A 31 -3.11 9.97 -8.28
N ALA A 32 -3.33 9.11 -7.30
CA ALA A 32 -2.62 7.84 -7.20
C ALA A 32 -3.56 6.67 -6.83
N VAL A 33 -3.11 5.45 -7.13
CA VAL A 33 -3.78 4.20 -6.75
C VAL A 33 -2.80 3.37 -5.92
N SER A 34 -3.24 2.90 -4.75
CA SER A 34 -2.46 1.96 -3.95
C SER A 34 -2.78 0.53 -4.34
N ILE A 35 -1.74 -0.26 -4.62
CA ILE A 35 -1.85 -1.68 -4.98
C ILE A 35 -1.18 -2.52 -3.90
N PHE A 36 -1.96 -3.42 -3.30
CA PHE A 36 -1.51 -4.33 -2.25
C PHE A 36 -1.59 -5.78 -2.70
N GLY A 37 -0.68 -6.61 -2.22
CA GLY A 37 -0.67 -8.03 -2.52
C GLY A 37 0.50 -8.76 -1.89
N GLY A 38 0.53 -10.07 -2.05
CA GLY A 38 1.52 -10.94 -1.42
C GLY A 38 2.93 -10.79 -1.98
N ALA A 39 3.92 -10.80 -1.09
CA ALA A 39 5.34 -10.70 -1.43
C ALA A 39 5.94 -12.00 -2.02
N ARG A 40 5.20 -13.11 -2.02
CA ARG A 40 5.69 -14.45 -2.41
C ARG A 40 5.25 -14.90 -3.81
N PHE A 41 4.56 -14.05 -4.56
CA PHE A 41 4.19 -14.36 -5.95
C PHE A 41 5.38 -14.05 -6.87
N GLY A 42 5.89 -15.06 -7.56
CA GLY A 42 6.95 -14.91 -8.57
C GLY A 42 6.41 -14.45 -9.93
N GLU A 43 7.31 -14.17 -10.86
CA GLU A 43 6.98 -13.69 -12.22
C GLU A 43 6.10 -14.66 -13.02
N GLU A 44 6.15 -15.96 -12.71
CA GLU A 44 5.34 -17.02 -13.30
C GLU A 44 3.88 -17.00 -12.84
N SER A 45 3.56 -16.25 -11.80
CA SER A 45 2.21 -16.18 -11.26
C SER A 45 1.28 -15.35 -12.15
N PRO A 46 0.06 -15.82 -12.46
CA PRO A 46 -0.92 -15.02 -13.18
C PRO A 46 -1.30 -13.75 -12.42
N TYR A 47 -1.19 -13.73 -11.09
CA TYR A 47 -1.44 -12.54 -10.26
C TYR A 47 -0.31 -11.51 -10.39
N TYR A 48 0.95 -11.96 -10.58
CA TYR A 48 2.06 -11.06 -10.88
C TYR A 48 1.83 -10.34 -12.21
N ALA A 49 1.51 -11.10 -13.27
CA ALA A 49 1.20 -10.55 -14.58
C ALA A 49 0.02 -9.57 -14.52
N ALA A 50 -1.07 -9.94 -13.83
CA ALA A 50 -2.24 -9.09 -13.67
C ALA A 50 -1.93 -7.79 -12.90
N ALA A 51 -1.12 -7.85 -11.84
CA ALA A 51 -0.71 -6.67 -11.08
C ALA A 51 0.14 -5.72 -11.92
N ARG A 52 1.09 -6.25 -12.70
CA ARG A 52 1.94 -5.49 -13.62
C ARG A 52 1.11 -4.79 -14.70
N GLU A 53 0.20 -5.50 -15.34
CA GLU A 53 -0.68 -4.94 -16.37
C GLU A 53 -1.62 -3.88 -15.80
N THR A 54 -2.26 -4.16 -14.66
CA THR A 54 -3.15 -3.21 -13.97
C THR A 54 -2.43 -1.91 -13.65
N ALA A 55 -1.22 -1.98 -13.11
CA ALA A 55 -0.41 -0.80 -12.79
C ALA A 55 -0.02 -0.02 -14.05
N ALA A 56 0.37 -0.70 -15.13
CA ALA A 56 0.67 -0.06 -16.41
C ALA A 56 -0.54 0.69 -16.98
N LEU A 57 -1.75 0.13 -16.87
CA LEU A 57 -2.98 0.78 -17.31
C LEU A 57 -3.28 2.05 -16.50
N PHE A 58 -3.11 2.03 -15.18
CA PHE A 58 -3.28 3.23 -14.35
C PHE A 58 -2.29 4.32 -14.73
N CYS A 59 -1.02 3.97 -14.91
CA CYS A 59 -0.01 4.95 -15.29
C CYS A 59 -0.25 5.58 -16.67
N ARG A 60 -0.78 4.82 -17.64
CA ARG A 60 -1.21 5.36 -18.94
C ARG A 60 -2.38 6.35 -18.82
N GLN A 61 -3.12 6.32 -17.72
CA GLN A 61 -4.18 7.27 -17.38
C GLN A 61 -3.68 8.41 -16.47
N ASN A 62 -2.37 8.60 -16.37
CA ASN A 62 -1.72 9.60 -15.52
C ASN A 62 -2.01 9.45 -14.02
N LEU A 63 -2.25 8.21 -13.56
CA LEU A 63 -2.35 7.89 -12.15
C LEU A 63 -1.01 7.33 -11.67
N ALA A 64 -0.49 7.87 -10.58
CA ALA A 64 0.66 7.27 -9.91
C ALA A 64 0.26 5.94 -9.24
N VAL A 65 1.22 5.03 -9.10
CA VAL A 65 1.01 3.76 -8.39
C VAL A 65 1.83 3.75 -7.12
N ILE A 66 1.16 3.49 -6.00
CA ILE A 66 1.77 3.36 -4.68
C ILE A 66 1.77 1.88 -4.27
N THR A 67 2.90 1.36 -3.84
CA THR A 67 3.05 0.00 -3.32
C THR A 67 3.82 0.00 -2.00
N GLY A 68 3.84 -1.16 -1.33
CA GLY A 68 4.70 -1.35 -0.17
C GLY A 68 6.20 -1.51 -0.48
N GLY A 69 6.59 -1.39 -1.75
CA GLY A 69 7.99 -1.36 -2.20
C GLY A 69 8.73 -2.70 -2.15
N GLY A 70 8.12 -3.77 -1.64
CA GLY A 70 8.73 -5.10 -1.53
C GLY A 70 8.64 -5.93 -2.81
N PRO A 71 8.96 -7.23 -2.73
CA PRO A 71 8.89 -8.17 -3.85
C PRO A 71 7.46 -8.62 -4.17
N GLY A 72 7.31 -9.50 -5.14
CA GLY A 72 6.06 -10.13 -5.53
C GLY A 72 5.07 -9.17 -6.18
N ILE A 73 3.84 -9.12 -5.71
CA ILE A 73 2.80 -8.24 -6.26
C ILE A 73 3.20 -6.75 -6.20
N MET A 74 3.89 -6.34 -5.15
CA MET A 74 4.36 -4.97 -5.01
C MET A 74 5.38 -4.63 -6.10
N GLU A 75 6.32 -5.53 -6.35
CA GLU A 75 7.29 -5.40 -7.43
C GLU A 75 6.61 -5.42 -8.80
N ALA A 76 5.69 -6.33 -9.04
CA ALA A 76 4.93 -6.42 -10.29
C ALA A 76 4.23 -5.10 -10.62
N ALA A 77 3.54 -4.52 -9.64
CA ALA A 77 2.85 -3.24 -9.79
C ALA A 77 3.83 -2.08 -10.01
N SER A 78 4.90 -2.02 -9.22
CA SER A 78 5.96 -1.02 -9.39
C SER A 78 6.59 -1.10 -10.79
N ARG A 79 6.91 -2.32 -11.25
CA ARG A 79 7.48 -2.60 -12.57
C ARG A 79 6.55 -2.18 -13.70
N GLY A 80 5.28 -2.56 -13.62
CA GLY A 80 4.30 -2.20 -14.65
C GLY A 80 4.13 -0.69 -14.81
N CYS A 81 4.11 0.04 -13.70
CA CYS A 81 4.06 1.50 -13.70
C CYS A 81 5.35 2.11 -14.25
N PHE A 82 6.51 1.66 -13.78
CA PHE A 82 7.83 2.15 -14.18
C PHE A 82 8.07 1.96 -15.68
N GLU A 83 7.80 0.75 -16.22
CA GLU A 83 7.94 0.43 -17.64
C GLU A 83 6.96 1.21 -18.53
N ALA A 84 5.81 1.61 -18.00
CA ALA A 84 4.86 2.48 -18.69
C ALA A 84 5.26 3.98 -18.65
N GLY A 85 6.39 4.32 -18.04
CA GLY A 85 6.86 5.71 -17.87
C GLY A 85 6.12 6.52 -16.82
N GLY A 86 5.37 5.85 -15.92
CA GLY A 86 4.60 6.48 -14.87
C GLY A 86 5.37 6.71 -13.57
N THR A 87 4.70 7.31 -12.58
CA THR A 87 5.26 7.52 -11.24
C THR A 87 4.97 6.32 -10.34
N SER A 88 6.01 5.53 -10.06
CA SER A 88 5.97 4.39 -9.14
C SER A 88 6.53 4.78 -7.78
N VAL A 89 5.71 4.65 -6.75
CA VAL A 89 6.04 5.00 -5.37
C VAL A 89 6.17 3.75 -4.52
N GLY A 90 7.31 3.57 -3.88
CA GLY A 90 7.53 2.53 -2.88
C GLY A 90 7.48 3.12 -1.46
N LEU A 91 6.49 2.74 -0.67
CA LEU A 91 6.44 3.03 0.76
C LEU A 91 7.02 1.84 1.52
N ASN A 92 8.34 1.80 1.65
CA ASN A 92 9.06 0.71 2.29
C ASN A 92 8.91 0.76 3.81
N ILE A 93 9.13 -0.37 4.47
CA ILE A 93 9.15 -0.48 5.93
C ILE A 93 10.44 -1.14 6.39
N ASN A 94 11.04 -0.59 7.42
CA ASN A 94 12.22 -1.19 8.03
C ASN A 94 11.80 -2.37 8.90
N LEU A 95 12.11 -3.59 8.46
CA LEU A 95 11.80 -4.84 9.17
C LEU A 95 13.08 -5.45 9.76
N PRO A 96 12.95 -6.20 10.90
CA PRO A 96 14.09 -6.93 11.51
C PRO A 96 14.73 -7.97 10.58
N ARG A 97 13.95 -8.51 9.64
CA ARG A 97 14.46 -9.37 8.56
C ARG A 97 14.52 -8.52 7.30
N GLU A 98 15.68 -8.51 6.67
CA GLU A 98 15.96 -7.72 5.48
C GLU A 98 14.93 -7.99 4.37
N GLN A 99 14.20 -6.96 3.99
CA GLN A 99 13.37 -6.93 2.79
C GLN A 99 13.95 -5.85 1.89
N HIS A 100 14.58 -6.26 0.79
CA HIS A 100 15.15 -5.29 -0.14
C HIS A 100 14.02 -4.60 -0.92
N PRO A 101 14.05 -3.26 -1.01
CA PRO A 101 13.17 -2.53 -1.91
C PRO A 101 13.33 -3.02 -3.35
N ASN A 102 12.24 -3.18 -4.09
CA ASN A 102 12.34 -3.49 -5.50
C ASN A 102 12.92 -2.31 -6.31
N HIS A 103 13.50 -2.59 -7.46
CA HIS A 103 14.25 -1.60 -8.27
C HIS A 103 13.36 -0.69 -9.14
N TYR A 104 12.05 -0.89 -9.14
CA TYR A 104 11.10 -0.20 -10.02
C TYR A 104 10.40 1.00 -9.35
N GLN A 105 11.04 1.59 -8.34
CA GLN A 105 10.54 2.76 -7.62
C GLN A 105 11.27 4.01 -8.09
N ASN A 106 10.58 4.97 -8.69
CA ASN A 106 11.16 6.28 -8.98
C ASN A 106 10.92 7.31 -7.85
N ARG A 107 10.04 6.99 -6.91
CA ARG A 107 9.96 7.63 -5.59
C ARG A 107 9.99 6.56 -4.51
N SER A 108 10.92 6.65 -3.58
CA SER A 108 11.13 5.64 -2.53
C SER A 108 11.22 6.29 -1.16
N LEU A 109 10.36 5.87 -0.26
CA LEU A 109 10.35 6.27 1.15
C LEU A 109 10.53 5.04 2.03
N THR A 110 11.24 5.18 3.14
CA THR A 110 11.41 4.09 4.10
C THR A 110 10.94 4.54 5.47
N PHE A 111 9.95 3.86 6.01
CA PHE A 111 9.35 4.12 7.31
C PHE A 111 9.85 3.14 8.36
N ARG A 112 10.01 3.63 9.57
CA ARG A 112 10.24 2.82 10.76
C ARG A 112 8.91 2.42 11.43
N TYR A 113 7.90 3.30 11.32
CA TYR A 113 6.62 3.14 11.98
C TYR A 113 5.52 2.77 11.00
N PHE A 114 4.87 1.62 11.23
CA PHE A 114 3.77 1.13 10.39
C PHE A 114 2.62 2.13 10.25
N PHE A 115 2.20 2.74 11.36
CA PHE A 115 1.06 3.65 11.37
C PHE A 115 1.28 4.93 10.53
N ILE A 116 2.52 5.42 10.44
CA ILE A 116 2.84 6.57 9.57
C ILE A 116 2.73 6.16 8.10
N ARG A 117 3.32 5.03 7.76
CA ARG A 117 3.25 4.45 6.42
C ARG A 117 1.79 4.25 5.97
N LYS A 118 0.93 3.75 6.85
CA LYS A 118 -0.51 3.55 6.59
C LYS A 118 -1.22 4.86 6.29
N VAL A 119 -0.90 5.93 7.02
CA VAL A 119 -1.42 7.27 6.73
C VAL A 119 -1.08 7.70 5.29
N MET A 120 0.14 7.42 4.82
CA MET A 120 0.55 7.80 3.46
C MET A 120 -0.23 7.00 2.39
N PHE A 121 -0.45 5.70 2.59
CA PHE A 121 -1.28 4.90 1.67
C PHE A 121 -2.68 5.46 1.49
N VAL A 122 -3.33 5.84 2.60
CA VAL A 122 -4.70 6.34 2.60
C VAL A 122 -4.77 7.78 2.07
N LYS A 123 -3.85 8.65 2.51
CA LYS A 123 -3.87 10.09 2.21
C LYS A 123 -3.80 10.40 0.71
N TYR A 124 -2.98 9.66 -0.02
CA TYR A 124 -2.69 9.95 -1.43
C TYR A 124 -3.47 9.09 -2.42
N ALA A 125 -4.10 8.00 -1.97
CA ALA A 125 -4.83 7.13 -2.86
C ALA A 125 -6.25 7.65 -3.20
N LYS A 126 -6.63 7.43 -4.46
CA LYS A 126 -8.00 7.61 -4.99
C LYS A 126 -8.74 6.28 -5.14
N ALA A 127 -8.01 5.17 -5.07
CA ALA A 127 -8.55 3.80 -5.07
C ALA A 127 -7.53 2.84 -4.46
N PHE A 128 -8.03 1.73 -3.91
CA PHE A 128 -7.21 0.59 -3.53
C PHE A 128 -7.49 -0.60 -4.44
N VAL A 129 -6.42 -1.26 -4.88
CA VAL A 129 -6.48 -2.54 -5.58
C VAL A 129 -5.83 -3.59 -4.68
N ILE A 130 -6.60 -4.59 -4.33
CA ILE A 130 -6.21 -5.64 -3.39
C ILE A 130 -6.08 -6.96 -4.18
N MET A 131 -4.83 -7.32 -4.44
CA MET A 131 -4.47 -8.61 -5.04
C MET A 131 -4.41 -9.70 -3.96
N PRO A 132 -4.40 -10.99 -4.32
CA PRO A 132 -4.16 -12.07 -3.38
C PRO A 132 -2.93 -11.83 -2.52
N GLY A 133 -3.06 -12.06 -1.19
CA GLY A 133 -1.95 -11.79 -0.26
C GLY A 133 -2.22 -12.29 1.15
N GLY A 134 -1.24 -12.11 2.02
CA GLY A 134 -1.32 -12.54 3.42
C GLY A 134 -1.82 -11.45 4.37
N TYR A 135 -1.39 -11.55 5.63
CA TYR A 135 -1.82 -10.64 6.71
C TYR A 135 -1.53 -9.16 6.43
N GLY A 136 -0.39 -8.82 5.83
CA GLY A 136 -0.09 -7.42 5.50
C GLY A 136 -1.04 -6.84 4.45
N THR A 137 -1.53 -7.68 3.51
CA THR A 137 -2.53 -7.27 2.52
C THR A 137 -3.91 -7.12 3.16
N LEU A 138 -4.27 -8.03 4.06
CA LEU A 138 -5.52 -7.98 4.83
C LEU A 138 -5.58 -6.79 5.77
N ASP A 139 -4.47 -6.45 6.40
CA ASP A 139 -4.34 -5.32 7.31
C ASP A 139 -4.68 -4.00 6.61
N GLU A 140 -4.11 -3.74 5.44
CA GLU A 140 -4.40 -2.55 4.64
C GLU A 140 -5.84 -2.55 4.09
N PHE A 141 -6.32 -3.71 3.66
CA PHE A 141 -7.70 -3.86 3.17
C PHE A 141 -8.73 -3.57 4.27
N THR A 142 -8.57 -4.20 5.44
CA THR A 142 -9.52 -4.05 6.54
C THR A 142 -9.49 -2.65 7.14
N GLU A 143 -8.32 -2.01 7.20
CA GLU A 143 -8.21 -0.62 7.61
C GLU A 143 -8.96 0.31 6.66
N ALA A 144 -8.78 0.17 5.33
CA ALA A 144 -9.49 0.97 4.36
C ALA A 144 -11.01 0.85 4.51
N ILE A 145 -11.51 -0.39 4.62
CA ILE A 145 -12.95 -0.64 4.82
C ILE A 145 -13.44 0.00 6.13
N ASN A 146 -12.67 -0.14 7.21
CA ASN A 146 -13.04 0.47 8.50
C ASN A 146 -13.09 2.00 8.42
N LEU A 147 -12.09 2.63 7.82
CA LEU A 147 -12.06 4.09 7.66
C LEU A 147 -13.20 4.62 6.77
N ILE A 148 -13.56 3.89 5.72
CA ILE A 148 -14.68 4.23 4.84
C ILE A 148 -16.02 4.05 5.59
N SER A 149 -16.20 2.93 6.27
CA SER A 149 -17.46 2.61 6.98
C SER A 149 -17.73 3.53 8.16
N THR A 150 -16.68 4.05 8.79
CA THR A 150 -16.76 5.01 9.89
C THR A 150 -16.72 6.48 9.42
N GLU A 151 -16.77 6.71 8.11
CA GLU A 151 -16.75 8.04 7.47
C GLU A 151 -15.54 8.90 7.86
N ARG A 152 -14.43 8.28 8.24
CA ARG A 152 -13.17 8.97 8.56
C ARG A 152 -12.43 9.44 7.31
N ILE A 153 -12.68 8.80 6.19
CA ILE A 153 -12.19 9.19 4.87
C ILE A 153 -13.34 9.19 3.86
N PRO A 154 -13.26 9.99 2.79
CA PRO A 154 -14.23 9.93 1.70
C PRO A 154 -14.32 8.52 1.11
N LYS A 155 -15.51 8.11 0.65
CA LYS A 155 -15.68 6.84 -0.05
C LYS A 155 -14.86 6.85 -1.34
N PHE A 156 -14.04 5.83 -1.52
CA PHE A 156 -13.30 5.57 -2.75
C PHE A 156 -13.36 4.07 -3.11
N PRO A 157 -13.12 3.71 -4.38
CA PRO A 157 -13.15 2.31 -4.81
C PRO A 157 -12.11 1.45 -4.10
N VAL A 158 -12.54 0.31 -3.57
CA VAL A 158 -11.68 -0.77 -3.07
C VAL A 158 -11.97 -2.01 -3.91
N ILE A 159 -11.04 -2.40 -4.75
CA ILE A 159 -11.21 -3.43 -5.79
C ILE A 159 -10.46 -4.68 -5.38
N LEU A 160 -11.18 -5.78 -5.18
CA LEU A 160 -10.59 -7.10 -4.92
C LEU A 160 -10.35 -7.82 -6.26
N VAL A 161 -9.11 -8.20 -6.52
CA VAL A 161 -8.72 -8.97 -7.72
C VAL A 161 -8.51 -10.44 -7.35
N GLY A 162 -9.07 -11.35 -8.14
CA GLY A 162 -9.03 -12.79 -7.87
C GLY A 162 -10.24 -13.27 -7.08
N SER A 163 -11.41 -13.33 -7.74
CA SER A 163 -12.69 -13.69 -7.14
C SER A 163 -12.68 -15.01 -6.36
N GLU A 164 -11.99 -16.01 -6.89
CA GLU A 164 -11.88 -17.32 -6.20
C GLU A 164 -11.06 -17.23 -4.91
N TYR A 165 -9.99 -16.44 -4.91
CA TYR A 165 -9.19 -16.22 -3.71
C TYR A 165 -10.01 -15.53 -2.61
N TRP A 166 -10.76 -14.51 -2.96
CA TRP A 166 -11.53 -13.68 -2.02
C TRP A 166 -12.92 -14.21 -1.69
N LYS A 167 -13.35 -15.33 -2.30
CA LYS A 167 -14.69 -15.91 -2.15
C LYS A 167 -15.11 -16.17 -0.69
N GLY A 168 -14.20 -16.69 0.12
CA GLY A 168 -14.45 -16.91 1.55
C GLY A 168 -14.70 -15.61 2.32
N MET A 169 -13.89 -14.61 2.06
CA MET A 169 -13.98 -13.30 2.69
C MET A 169 -15.24 -12.54 2.25
N SER A 170 -15.60 -12.59 0.97
CA SER A 170 -16.82 -11.96 0.45
C SER A 170 -18.08 -12.54 1.08
N LYS A 171 -18.09 -13.86 1.31
CA LYS A 171 -19.19 -14.52 2.06
C LYS A 171 -19.23 -14.05 3.51
N TRP A 172 -18.11 -13.98 4.17
CA TRP A 172 -18.00 -13.51 5.55
C TRP A 172 -18.46 -12.06 5.70
N GLN A 173 -18.03 -11.14 4.84
CA GLN A 173 -18.50 -9.75 4.82
C GLN A 173 -20.02 -9.65 4.57
N GLY A 174 -20.60 -10.46 3.68
CA GLY A 174 -22.04 -10.54 3.45
C GLY A 174 -22.82 -11.00 4.68
N CYS A 175 -22.21 -11.74 5.61
CA CYS A 175 -22.82 -12.09 6.88
C CYS A 175 -22.87 -10.91 7.85
N TRP A 176 -21.84 -10.06 7.86
CA TRP A 176 -21.77 -8.89 8.76
C TRP A 176 -22.83 -7.84 8.48
N HIS A 177 -23.17 -7.60 7.21
CA HIS A 177 -24.25 -6.68 6.86
C HIS A 177 -25.66 -7.16 7.27
N ARG A 178 -25.80 -8.40 7.69
CA ARG A 178 -27.05 -8.99 8.15
C ARG A 178 -27.20 -9.07 9.67
N LEU A 179 -26.15 -8.68 10.42
CA LEU A 179 -26.26 -8.60 11.87
C LEU A 179 -27.03 -7.32 12.23
N PRO A 180 -28.06 -7.39 13.10
CA PRO A 180 -28.72 -6.19 13.59
C PRO A 180 -27.72 -5.31 14.32
N GLN A 181 -27.73 -4.02 13.99
CA GLN A 181 -26.96 -2.99 14.67
C GLN A 181 -27.55 -2.72 16.06
#